data_46be757c7f97dcbf844c6ad9866af1a8
#
_entry.id   46be757c7f97dcbf844c6ad9866af1a8
#
_cell.length_a   1.000
_cell.length_b   1.000
_cell.length_c   1.000
_cell.angle_alpha   90.00
_cell.angle_beta   90.00
_cell.angle_gamma   90.00
#
_symmetry.space_group_name_H-M   'P 1'
#
loop_
_entity.id
_entity.type
_entity.pdbx_description
1 polymer ?
#
loop_
_entity_poly.entity_id
_entity_poly.type
_entity_poly.pdbx_seq_one_letter_code
_entity_poly.pdbx_strand_id
1 'polypeptide(L)'
;MKKLSIIQPDDWHIHLRDGDVLPQTVADVARSFGRAIVMPNLKPPVTTTEQALAYRDRIREARPSGSTFEPLMTLYLTDNTTPAEIRKAKASGRILAAKLYPAGATTNSDAGVTDLVHIEDTLAAMSEEGLLLLIHGEVTRDAVDVFEREKVFIEEQLAPLVER
;
A
#
# COMPACT_ATOMS: atom_id res chain seq x y z
N MET A 1 13.28 -5.63 38.14
CA MET A 1 12.43 -5.24 36.98
C MET A 1 11.67 -6.47 36.51
N LYS A 2 10.36 -6.35 36.24
CA LYS A 2 9.60 -7.41 35.59
C LYS A 2 9.98 -7.42 34.10
N LYS A 3 10.40 -8.59 33.56
CA LYS A 3 10.74 -8.75 32.15
C LYS A 3 9.49 -9.24 31.41
N LEU A 4 9.13 -8.60 30.30
CA LEU A 4 8.10 -9.02 29.39
C LEU A 4 8.74 -9.51 28.09
N SER A 5 8.36 -10.70 27.63
CA SER A 5 8.74 -11.23 26.32
C SER A 5 7.50 -11.30 25.43
N ILE A 6 7.59 -10.73 24.24
CA ILE A 6 6.54 -10.75 23.21
C ILE A 6 7.13 -11.21 21.89
N ILE A 7 6.29 -11.70 20.98
CA ILE A 7 6.66 -11.94 19.58
C ILE A 7 6.96 -10.60 18.95
N GLN A 8 7.99 -10.53 18.11
CA GLN A 8 8.31 -9.30 17.35
C GLN A 8 7.10 -8.93 16.47
N PRO A 9 6.55 -7.72 16.61
CA PRO A 9 5.34 -7.31 15.88
C PRO A 9 5.63 -7.04 14.42
N ASP A 10 4.54 -7.02 13.62
CA ASP A 10 4.53 -6.50 12.25
C ASP A 10 3.86 -5.11 12.23
N ASP A 11 4.28 -4.26 11.30
CA ASP A 11 3.62 -3.00 10.99
C ASP A 11 2.81 -3.15 9.69
N TRP A 12 1.50 -2.98 9.79
CA TRP A 12 0.59 -3.18 8.65
C TRP A 12 0.39 -1.94 7.77
N HIS A 13 1.06 -0.82 8.06
CA HIS A 13 0.93 0.42 7.28
C HIS A 13 2.07 1.39 7.54
N ILE A 14 3.14 1.35 6.76
CA ILE A 14 4.27 2.28 6.94
C ILE A 14 4.64 3.04 5.67
N HIS A 15 5.00 4.31 5.85
CA HIS A 15 5.56 5.17 4.80
C HIS A 15 7.07 5.34 5.01
N LEU A 16 7.88 4.51 4.35
CA LEU A 16 9.35 4.61 4.47
C LEU A 16 9.94 5.78 3.67
N ARG A 17 9.18 6.30 2.69
CA ARG A 17 9.66 7.26 1.71
C ARG A 17 10.81 6.69 0.87
N ASP A 18 11.63 7.51 0.23
CA ASP A 18 12.77 7.06 -0.60
C ASP A 18 13.89 8.09 -0.58
N GLY A 19 15.01 7.82 -1.28
CA GLY A 19 16.17 8.70 -1.34
C GLY A 19 16.89 8.84 0.02
N ASP A 20 17.33 10.03 0.34
CA ASP A 20 18.21 10.31 1.47
C ASP A 20 17.62 9.94 2.85
N VAL A 21 16.29 9.92 2.98
CA VAL A 21 15.63 9.59 4.26
C VAL A 21 15.44 8.08 4.45
N LEU A 22 15.55 7.28 3.38
CA LEU A 22 15.26 5.85 3.41
C LEU A 22 16.12 5.07 4.44
N PRO A 23 17.44 5.29 4.55
CA PRO A 23 18.27 4.58 5.53
C PRO A 23 17.80 4.82 6.97
N GLN A 24 17.39 6.04 7.31
CA GLN A 24 16.92 6.38 8.65
C GLN A 24 15.56 5.72 8.94
N THR A 25 14.61 5.84 8.04
CA THR A 25 13.25 5.27 8.22
C THR A 25 13.28 3.74 8.29
N VAL A 26 14.13 3.10 7.49
CA VAL A 26 14.34 1.65 7.54
C VAL A 26 15.00 1.23 8.85
N ALA A 27 16.00 1.97 9.33
CA ALA A 27 16.64 1.68 10.60
C ALA A 27 15.66 1.79 11.78
N ASP A 28 14.77 2.78 11.75
CA ASP A 28 13.78 3.00 12.80
C ASP A 28 12.73 1.89 12.84
N VAL A 29 12.17 1.49 11.70
CA VAL A 29 11.19 0.40 11.66
C VAL A 29 11.81 -0.95 11.99
N ALA A 30 13.00 -1.25 11.45
CA ALA A 30 13.69 -2.52 11.66
C ALA A 30 14.10 -2.78 13.11
N ARG A 31 14.19 -1.75 13.94
CA ARG A 31 14.48 -1.86 15.37
C ARG A 31 13.33 -2.47 16.16
N SER A 32 12.09 -2.26 15.69
CA SER A 32 10.87 -2.64 16.42
C SER A 32 10.07 -3.74 15.74
N PHE A 33 10.03 -3.78 14.40
CA PHE A 33 9.16 -4.65 13.62
C PHE A 33 9.95 -5.70 12.84
N GLY A 34 9.39 -6.92 12.72
CA GLY A 34 9.95 -7.99 11.90
C GLY A 34 9.62 -7.82 10.42
N ARG A 35 8.39 -7.36 10.15
CA ARG A 35 7.90 -7.08 8.80
C ARG A 35 7.07 -5.79 8.81
N ALA A 36 6.96 -5.14 7.63
CA ALA A 36 6.02 -4.04 7.48
C ALA A 36 5.42 -3.99 6.07
N ILE A 37 4.13 -3.62 5.98
CA ILE A 37 3.48 -3.32 4.69
C ILE A 37 3.89 -1.91 4.28
N VAL A 38 4.66 -1.83 3.21
CA VAL A 38 5.25 -0.58 2.72
C VAL A 38 4.29 0.09 1.75
N MET A 39 3.88 1.32 2.09
CA MET A 39 2.98 2.11 1.27
C MET A 39 3.69 2.63 0.00
N PRO A 40 2.99 2.58 -1.17
CA PRO A 40 3.59 2.81 -2.47
C PRO A 40 3.53 4.27 -2.95
N ASN A 41 2.99 5.21 -2.13
CA ASN A 41 2.77 6.62 -2.51
C ASN A 41 4.03 7.48 -2.43
N LEU A 42 5.02 7.10 -3.22
CA LEU A 42 6.24 7.88 -3.48
C LEU A 42 5.98 9.00 -4.52
N LYS A 43 7.01 9.71 -4.91
CA LYS A 43 7.04 10.64 -6.06
C LYS A 43 8.20 10.26 -6.98
N PRO A 44 7.91 9.62 -8.15
CA PRO A 44 6.61 9.12 -8.62
C PRO A 44 6.12 7.92 -7.80
N PRO A 45 4.80 7.59 -7.85
CA PRO A 45 4.26 6.44 -7.13
C PRO A 45 4.73 5.11 -7.72
N VAL A 46 4.71 4.06 -6.90
CA VAL A 46 5.11 2.71 -7.29
C VAL A 46 3.92 1.98 -7.93
N THR A 47 3.79 2.07 -9.25
CA THR A 47 2.62 1.58 -9.99
C THR A 47 2.85 0.26 -10.72
N THR A 48 4.10 -0.21 -10.82
CA THR A 48 4.45 -1.46 -11.50
C THR A 48 5.23 -2.43 -10.62
N THR A 49 5.19 -3.69 -11.00
CA THR A 49 5.95 -4.77 -10.34
C THR A 49 7.44 -4.46 -10.31
N GLU A 50 8.01 -4.00 -11.42
CA GLU A 50 9.43 -3.66 -11.50
C GLU A 50 9.82 -2.55 -10.53
N GLN A 51 9.00 -1.50 -10.46
CA GLN A 51 9.23 -0.39 -9.53
C GLN A 51 9.16 -0.87 -8.08
N ALA A 52 8.18 -1.75 -7.75
CA ALA A 52 8.05 -2.30 -6.41
C ALA A 52 9.25 -3.18 -6.02
N LEU A 53 9.75 -4.01 -6.94
CA LEU A 53 10.94 -4.83 -6.71
C LEU A 53 12.19 -3.96 -6.55
N ALA A 54 12.39 -2.96 -7.39
CA ALA A 54 13.50 -2.01 -7.26
C ALA A 54 13.44 -1.23 -5.93
N TYR A 55 12.24 -0.83 -5.48
CA TYR A 55 12.07 -0.18 -4.19
C TYR A 55 12.36 -1.15 -3.03
N ARG A 56 11.90 -2.39 -3.13
CA ARG A 56 12.23 -3.45 -2.15
C ARG A 56 13.74 -3.64 -2.00
N ASP A 57 14.47 -3.67 -3.11
CA ASP A 57 15.91 -3.86 -3.08
C ASP A 57 16.60 -2.68 -2.37
N ARG A 58 16.21 -1.43 -2.65
CA ARG A 58 16.71 -0.25 -1.93
C ARG A 58 16.43 -0.32 -0.43
N ILE A 59 15.21 -0.74 -0.03
CA ILE A 59 14.87 -0.93 1.39
C ILE A 59 15.78 -1.99 2.02
N ARG A 60 16.01 -3.10 1.34
CA ARG A 60 16.87 -4.19 1.85
C ARG A 60 18.34 -3.78 1.98
N GLU A 61 18.85 -2.99 1.04
CA GLU A 61 20.19 -2.40 1.12
C GLU A 61 20.33 -1.42 2.28
N ALA A 62 19.26 -0.67 2.57
CA ALA A 62 19.24 0.31 3.68
C ALA A 62 19.10 -0.32 5.08
N ARG A 63 18.90 -1.65 5.18
CA ARG A 63 18.75 -2.31 6.48
C ARG A 63 20.03 -2.25 7.31
N PRO A 64 19.92 -2.01 8.63
CA PRO A 64 21.06 -2.15 9.52
C PRO A 64 21.70 -3.55 9.44
N SER A 65 23.01 -3.63 9.63
CA SER A 65 23.73 -4.90 9.65
C SER A 65 23.11 -5.86 10.67
N GLY A 66 22.86 -7.11 10.25
CA GLY A 66 22.24 -8.14 11.07
C GLY A 66 20.71 -8.03 11.21
N SER A 67 20.06 -7.04 10.61
CA SER A 67 18.60 -6.92 10.62
C SER A 67 17.93 -7.99 9.74
N THR A 68 16.89 -8.62 10.26
CA THR A 68 16.02 -9.57 9.55
C THR A 68 14.73 -8.94 9.05
N PHE A 69 14.57 -7.62 9.18
CA PHE A 69 13.38 -6.90 8.72
C PHE A 69 13.06 -7.21 7.25
N GLU A 70 11.80 -7.54 6.97
CA GLU A 70 11.34 -7.84 5.61
C GLU A 70 10.21 -6.89 5.19
N PRO A 71 10.42 -6.10 4.12
CA PRO A 71 9.39 -5.24 3.56
C PRO A 71 8.37 -6.07 2.75
N LEU A 72 7.10 -5.89 3.06
CA LEU A 72 5.96 -6.44 2.32
C LEU A 72 5.51 -5.37 1.32
N MET A 73 5.79 -5.62 0.03
CA MET A 73 5.61 -4.60 -1.00
C MET A 73 4.17 -4.49 -1.46
N THR A 74 3.81 -3.29 -1.89
CA THR A 74 2.49 -2.98 -2.45
C THR A 74 2.61 -2.21 -3.76
N LEU A 75 1.60 -2.34 -4.64
CA LEU A 75 1.42 -1.48 -5.79
C LEU A 75 0.48 -0.31 -5.47
N TYR A 76 0.70 0.81 -6.12
CA TYR A 76 -0.20 1.95 -6.12
C TYR A 76 -1.21 1.79 -7.26
N LEU A 77 -2.51 1.69 -6.94
CA LEU A 77 -3.57 1.64 -7.96
C LEU A 77 -3.83 3.03 -8.56
N THR A 78 -3.94 3.06 -9.87
CA THR A 78 -4.36 4.21 -10.68
C THR A 78 -5.47 3.79 -11.62
N ASP A 79 -6.18 4.72 -12.23
CA ASP A 79 -7.19 4.43 -13.27
C ASP A 79 -6.62 3.60 -14.45
N ASN A 80 -5.29 3.60 -14.63
CA ASN A 80 -4.61 2.88 -15.72
C ASN A 80 -3.97 1.55 -15.27
N THR A 81 -4.16 1.13 -14.03
CA THR A 81 -3.63 -0.16 -13.56
C THR A 81 -4.38 -1.30 -14.26
N THR A 82 -3.65 -2.20 -14.89
CA THR A 82 -4.23 -3.28 -15.71
C THR A 82 -4.29 -4.61 -14.97
N PRO A 83 -5.25 -5.51 -15.34
CA PRO A 83 -5.27 -6.90 -14.86
C PRO A 83 -3.94 -7.65 -15.11
N ALA A 84 -3.26 -7.36 -16.22
CA ALA A 84 -1.96 -7.97 -16.53
C ALA A 84 -0.88 -7.60 -15.51
N GLU A 85 -0.87 -6.35 -15.04
CA GLU A 85 0.05 -5.90 -13.99
C GLU A 85 -0.24 -6.60 -12.65
N ILE A 86 -1.51 -6.80 -12.31
CA ILE A 86 -1.90 -7.55 -11.10
C ILE A 86 -1.40 -9.00 -11.16
N ARG A 87 -1.62 -9.69 -12.28
CA ARG A 87 -1.11 -11.07 -12.47
C ARG A 87 0.41 -11.15 -12.37
N LYS A 88 1.10 -10.17 -12.95
CA LYS A 88 2.56 -10.05 -12.88
C LYS A 88 3.04 -9.81 -11.45
N ALA A 89 2.37 -8.92 -10.71
CA ALA A 89 2.64 -8.67 -9.30
C ALA A 89 2.51 -9.95 -8.47
N LYS A 90 1.42 -10.68 -8.64
CA LYS A 90 1.19 -11.95 -7.95
C LYS A 90 2.23 -13.00 -8.32
N ALA A 91 2.51 -13.17 -9.61
CA ALA A 91 3.51 -14.13 -10.10
C ALA A 91 4.92 -13.85 -9.58
N SER A 92 5.25 -12.61 -9.25
CA SER A 92 6.54 -12.24 -8.65
C SER A 92 6.78 -12.90 -7.28
N GLY A 93 5.71 -13.26 -6.56
CA GLY A 93 5.76 -13.79 -5.19
C GLY A 93 6.31 -12.81 -4.15
N ARG A 94 6.42 -11.51 -4.49
CA ARG A 94 7.04 -10.48 -3.65
C ARG A 94 6.12 -9.30 -3.34
N ILE A 95 5.00 -9.19 -4.02
CA ILE A 95 4.01 -8.15 -3.82
C ILE A 95 2.82 -8.75 -3.09
N LEU A 96 2.52 -8.18 -1.92
CA LEU A 96 1.48 -8.66 -1.02
C LEU A 96 0.10 -8.15 -1.42
N ALA A 97 0.04 -6.88 -1.86
CA ALA A 97 -1.21 -6.16 -2.00
C ALA A 97 -1.11 -5.05 -3.05
N ALA A 98 -2.26 -4.51 -3.42
CA ALA A 98 -2.33 -3.21 -4.08
C ALA A 98 -3.09 -2.22 -3.18
N LYS A 99 -2.64 -0.97 -3.15
CA LYS A 99 -3.20 0.11 -2.34
C LYS A 99 -4.00 1.06 -3.21
N LEU A 100 -5.27 1.19 -2.87
CA LEU A 100 -6.20 2.17 -3.42
C LEU A 100 -6.13 3.46 -2.62
N TYR A 101 -5.85 4.55 -3.32
CA TYR A 101 -6.04 5.91 -2.86
C TYR A 101 -7.09 6.57 -3.75
N PRO A 102 -8.18 7.12 -3.21
CA PRO A 102 -8.99 8.07 -3.96
C PRO A 102 -8.13 9.28 -4.36
N ALA A 103 -8.26 9.72 -5.60
CA ALA A 103 -7.45 10.82 -6.12
C ALA A 103 -7.59 12.07 -5.24
N GLY A 104 -6.48 12.63 -4.79
CA GLY A 104 -6.44 13.83 -3.95
C GLY A 104 -6.82 13.64 -2.46
N ALA A 105 -7.10 12.41 -2.00
CA ALA A 105 -7.54 12.18 -0.61
C ALA A 105 -6.45 12.43 0.44
N THR A 106 -5.19 12.22 0.10
CA THR A 106 -4.08 12.31 1.05
C THR A 106 -2.75 12.67 0.37
N THR A 107 -1.66 12.69 1.12
CA THR A 107 -0.33 13.00 0.61
C THR A 107 0.08 12.08 -0.54
N ASN A 108 0.50 12.66 -1.68
CA ASN A 108 0.94 11.94 -2.89
C ASN A 108 -0.16 11.00 -3.45
N SER A 109 -1.42 11.42 -3.39
CA SER A 109 -2.55 10.66 -3.93
C SER A 109 -3.13 11.24 -5.21
N ASP A 110 -2.50 12.24 -5.82
CA ASP A 110 -2.98 12.91 -7.04
C ASP A 110 -3.17 11.94 -8.22
N ALA A 111 -2.33 10.90 -8.31
CA ALA A 111 -2.42 9.85 -9.32
C ALA A 111 -3.37 8.69 -8.92
N GLY A 112 -4.10 8.83 -7.83
CA GLY A 112 -5.01 7.82 -7.31
C GLY A 112 -6.19 7.53 -8.23
N VAL A 113 -7.04 6.62 -7.78
CA VAL A 113 -8.24 6.21 -8.51
C VAL A 113 -9.29 7.31 -8.43
N THR A 114 -9.78 7.74 -9.59
CA THR A 114 -10.82 8.78 -9.68
C THR A 114 -12.22 8.19 -9.56
N ASP A 115 -12.44 6.98 -10.10
CA ASP A 115 -13.68 6.22 -9.97
C ASP A 115 -13.37 4.72 -9.97
N LEU A 116 -14.04 3.93 -9.10
CA LEU A 116 -13.87 2.48 -9.02
C LEU A 116 -14.27 1.76 -10.32
N VAL A 117 -15.15 2.36 -11.12
CA VAL A 117 -15.56 1.84 -12.44
C VAL A 117 -14.34 1.71 -13.38
N HIS A 118 -13.36 2.61 -13.28
CA HIS A 118 -12.16 2.55 -14.13
C HIS A 118 -11.27 1.34 -13.86
N ILE A 119 -11.39 0.75 -12.68
CA ILE A 119 -10.54 -0.36 -12.24
C ILE A 119 -11.31 -1.65 -11.92
N GLU A 120 -12.57 -1.79 -12.37
CA GLU A 120 -13.38 -3.00 -12.10
C GLU A 120 -12.67 -4.27 -12.56
N ASP A 121 -12.15 -4.31 -13.79
CA ASP A 121 -11.40 -5.47 -14.30
C ASP A 121 -10.11 -5.74 -13.47
N THR A 122 -9.49 -4.70 -12.97
CA THR A 122 -8.30 -4.79 -12.12
C THR A 122 -8.65 -5.38 -10.76
N LEU A 123 -9.75 -4.95 -10.16
CA LEU A 123 -10.25 -5.51 -8.89
C LEU A 123 -10.69 -6.96 -9.04
N ALA A 124 -11.34 -7.30 -10.16
CA ALA A 124 -11.68 -8.68 -10.49
C ALA A 124 -10.43 -9.56 -10.58
N ALA A 125 -9.39 -9.11 -11.29
CA ALA A 125 -8.12 -9.82 -11.35
C ALA A 125 -7.44 -9.96 -9.98
N MET A 126 -7.52 -8.96 -9.11
CA MET A 126 -7.02 -9.05 -7.73
C MET A 126 -7.73 -10.13 -6.94
N SER A 127 -9.05 -10.24 -7.08
CA SER A 127 -9.86 -11.27 -6.44
C SER A 127 -9.49 -12.67 -6.96
N GLU A 128 -9.40 -12.85 -8.29
CA GLU A 128 -9.01 -14.11 -8.93
C GLU A 128 -7.63 -14.60 -8.47
N GLU A 129 -6.67 -13.70 -8.40
CA GLU A 129 -5.28 -14.00 -8.02
C GLU A 129 -5.08 -14.06 -6.50
N GLY A 130 -6.06 -13.66 -5.69
CA GLY A 130 -5.92 -13.53 -4.25
C GLY A 130 -4.86 -12.52 -3.86
N LEU A 131 -4.77 -11.38 -4.57
CA LEU A 131 -3.94 -10.23 -4.21
C LEU A 131 -4.76 -9.29 -3.31
N LEU A 132 -4.24 -8.94 -2.14
CA LEU A 132 -4.99 -8.13 -1.18
C LEU A 132 -5.23 -6.70 -1.68
N LEU A 133 -6.41 -6.16 -1.39
CA LEU A 133 -6.75 -4.76 -1.57
C LEU A 133 -6.61 -4.00 -0.25
N LEU A 134 -5.76 -2.98 -0.21
CA LEU A 134 -5.65 -2.04 0.91
C LEU A 134 -6.28 -0.72 0.50
N ILE A 135 -7.12 -0.14 1.34
CA ILE A 135 -7.91 1.04 0.98
C ILE A 135 -7.56 2.23 1.87
N HIS A 136 -7.48 3.43 1.26
CA HIS A 136 -7.64 4.69 1.94
C HIS A 136 -9.11 5.09 1.79
N GLY A 137 -9.88 4.95 2.85
CA GLY A 137 -11.34 4.94 2.79
C GLY A 137 -11.97 6.31 3.05
N GLU A 138 -11.73 7.29 2.19
CA GLU A 138 -12.35 8.60 2.24
C GLU A 138 -12.93 9.01 0.89
N VAL A 139 -14.07 9.72 0.89
CA VAL A 139 -14.51 10.48 -0.29
C VAL A 139 -13.81 11.85 -0.31
N THR A 140 -13.56 12.37 -1.53
CA THR A 140 -12.85 13.65 -1.75
C THR A 140 -13.76 14.80 -2.15
N ARG A 141 -15.08 14.63 -2.09
CA ARG A 141 -16.08 15.63 -2.47
C ARG A 141 -16.10 16.78 -1.48
N ASP A 142 -15.97 18.02 -1.96
CA ASP A 142 -15.97 19.25 -1.15
C ASP A 142 -17.28 19.45 -0.36
N ALA A 143 -18.39 18.91 -0.87
CA ALA A 143 -19.69 18.98 -0.19
C ALA A 143 -19.83 18.07 1.02
N VAL A 144 -18.87 17.16 1.25
CA VAL A 144 -18.89 16.22 2.39
C VAL A 144 -17.99 16.75 3.50
N ASP A 145 -18.56 16.92 4.70
CA ASP A 145 -17.81 17.30 5.88
C ASP A 145 -16.64 16.32 6.13
N VAL A 146 -15.48 16.85 6.52
CA VAL A 146 -14.26 16.05 6.70
C VAL A 146 -14.47 14.89 7.70
N PHE A 147 -15.29 15.07 8.72
CA PHE A 147 -15.59 14.04 9.72
C PHE A 147 -16.57 12.96 9.24
N GLU A 148 -17.26 13.19 8.12
CA GLU A 148 -18.19 12.22 7.51
C GLU A 148 -17.59 11.48 6.31
N ARG A 149 -16.41 11.84 5.81
CA ARG A 149 -15.81 11.33 4.58
C ARG A 149 -15.61 9.81 4.62
N GLU A 150 -15.15 9.27 5.73
CA GLU A 150 -14.95 7.82 5.90
C GLU A 150 -16.29 7.08 5.90
N LYS A 151 -17.28 7.59 6.63
CA LYS A 151 -18.62 7.00 6.68
C LYS A 151 -19.27 6.97 5.31
N VAL A 152 -19.24 8.09 4.58
CA VAL A 152 -19.78 8.18 3.23
C VAL A 152 -19.05 7.22 2.28
N PHE A 153 -17.72 7.07 2.40
CA PHE A 153 -16.97 6.09 1.63
C PHE A 153 -17.43 4.65 1.92
N ILE A 154 -17.63 4.31 3.19
CA ILE A 154 -18.12 2.98 3.57
C ILE A 154 -19.50 2.71 2.94
N GLU A 155 -20.42 3.65 3.05
CA GLU A 155 -21.80 3.48 2.58
C GLU A 155 -21.91 3.44 1.05
N GLU A 156 -21.17 4.30 0.33
CA GLU A 156 -21.32 4.50 -1.11
C GLU A 156 -20.34 3.66 -1.96
N GLN A 157 -19.18 3.31 -1.42
CA GLN A 157 -18.09 2.67 -2.17
C GLN A 157 -17.76 1.28 -1.62
N LEU A 158 -17.45 1.19 -0.32
CA LEU A 158 -16.94 -0.05 0.25
C LEU A 158 -18.02 -1.12 0.37
N ALA A 159 -19.19 -0.79 0.88
CA ALA A 159 -20.27 -1.78 1.05
C ALA A 159 -20.69 -2.38 -0.31
N PRO A 160 -20.98 -1.59 -1.37
CA PRO A 160 -21.25 -2.15 -2.69
C PRO A 160 -20.08 -2.97 -3.29
N LEU A 161 -18.83 -2.60 -3.00
CA LEU A 161 -17.66 -3.34 -3.48
C LEU A 161 -17.54 -4.72 -2.84
N VAL A 162 -17.86 -4.85 -1.54
CA VAL A 162 -17.76 -6.12 -0.79
C VAL A 162 -18.92 -7.07 -1.13
N GLU A 163 -20.06 -6.56 -1.60
CA GLU A 163 -21.22 -7.35 -2.01
C GLU A 163 -21.10 -7.96 -3.43
N ARG A 164 -20.13 -7.55 -4.22
CA ARG A 164 -19.85 -8.05 -5.59
C ARG A 164 -18.89 -9.25 -5.56
#